data_7bba3cb7651c9048b13563b7cbeaa7ca
#
_entry.id   7bba3cb7651c9048b13563b7cbeaa7ca
#
_cell.length_a   1.000
_cell.length_b   1.000
_cell.length_c   1.000
_cell.angle_alpha   90.00
_cell.angle_beta   90.00
_cell.angle_gamma   90.00
#
_symmetry.space_group_name_H-M   'P 1'
#
loop_
_entity.id
_entity.type
_entity.pdbx_description
1 polymer ?
#
loop_
_entity_poly.entity_id
_entity_poly.type
_entity_poly.pdbx_seq_one_letter_code
_entity_poly.pdbx_strand_id
1 'polypeptide(L)'
;MEDMNELQMTCFEIISYVGTAKSMYINAVQKAKEGDFDAAEELIKQGDEAYNGGHDVHMGLLKKEANGERNGEAPLILLHAED
;
A
#
# COMPACT_ATOMS: atom_id res chain seq x y z
N MET A 1 -20.24 -6.52 11.41
CA MET A 1 -19.87 -6.69 10.02
C MET A 1 -19.47 -5.36 9.43
N GLU A 2 -18.39 -5.36 8.64
CA GLU A 2 -17.92 -4.14 8.05
C GLU A 2 -18.78 -3.79 6.87
N ASP A 3 -19.20 -2.56 6.71
CA ASP A 3 -20.03 -2.19 5.59
C ASP A 3 -19.17 -1.91 4.36
N MET A 4 -19.81 -1.75 3.21
CA MET A 4 -19.10 -1.57 1.96
C MET A 4 -18.27 -0.30 1.92
N ASN A 5 -18.76 0.76 2.57
CA ASN A 5 -18.02 2.01 2.58
C ASN A 5 -16.71 1.88 3.33
N GLU A 6 -16.72 1.21 4.48
CA GLU A 6 -15.49 1.02 5.24
C GLU A 6 -14.51 0.17 4.45
N LEU A 7 -15.00 -0.89 3.80
CA LEU A 7 -14.15 -1.74 3.01
C LEU A 7 -13.53 -0.99 1.84
N GLN A 8 -14.33 -0.19 1.14
CA GLN A 8 -13.84 0.58 0.03
C GLN A 8 -12.80 1.60 0.47
N MET A 9 -13.01 2.25 1.61
CA MET A 9 -12.06 3.20 2.12
C MET A 9 -10.73 2.54 2.49
N THR A 10 -10.80 1.34 3.06
CA THR A 10 -9.60 0.59 3.38
C THR A 10 -8.82 0.24 2.11
N CYS A 11 -9.52 -0.18 1.06
CA CYS A 11 -8.88 -0.51 -0.20
C CYS A 11 -8.25 0.73 -0.84
N PHE A 12 -8.92 1.89 -0.76
CA PHE A 12 -8.35 3.12 -1.27
C PHE A 12 -7.11 3.51 -0.48
N GLU A 13 -7.10 3.23 0.81
CA GLU A 13 -5.93 3.50 1.63
C GLU A 13 -4.74 2.67 1.16
N ILE A 14 -4.95 1.39 0.88
CA ILE A 14 -3.90 0.53 0.36
C ILE A 14 -3.38 1.06 -0.98
N ILE A 15 -4.29 1.42 -1.88
CA ILE A 15 -3.92 1.95 -3.19
C ILE A 15 -3.10 3.23 -3.04
N SER A 16 -3.49 4.08 -2.09
CA SER A 16 -2.79 5.33 -1.85
C SER A 16 -1.37 5.08 -1.36
N TYR A 17 -1.18 4.15 -0.44
CA TYR A 17 0.15 3.81 0.05
C TYR A 17 1.03 3.25 -1.06
N VAL A 18 0.47 2.37 -1.89
CA VAL A 18 1.21 1.76 -2.99
C VAL A 18 1.60 2.83 -4.01
N GLY A 19 0.68 3.74 -4.33
CA GLY A 19 0.95 4.84 -5.25
C GLY A 19 2.04 5.75 -4.73
N THR A 20 2.02 6.06 -3.43
CA THR A 20 3.04 6.88 -2.81
C THR A 20 4.41 6.19 -2.89
N ALA A 21 4.46 4.89 -2.58
CA ALA A 21 5.71 4.15 -2.65
C ALA A 21 6.28 4.19 -4.07
N LYS A 22 5.42 3.96 -5.06
CA LYS A 22 5.83 3.96 -6.45
C LYS A 22 6.42 5.31 -6.86
N SER A 23 5.76 6.41 -6.47
CA SER A 23 6.24 7.75 -6.75
C SER A 23 7.59 8.01 -6.11
N MET A 24 7.78 7.58 -4.88
CA MET A 24 9.05 7.78 -4.17
C MET A 24 10.17 7.03 -4.86
N TYR A 25 9.91 5.78 -5.30
CA TYR A 25 10.93 4.99 -5.99
C TYR A 25 11.30 5.61 -7.34
N ILE A 26 10.33 6.10 -8.08
CA ILE A 26 10.58 6.74 -9.36
C ILE A 26 11.43 7.99 -9.15
N ASN A 27 11.10 8.80 -8.15
CA ASN A 27 11.87 9.99 -7.83
C ASN A 27 13.27 9.64 -7.36
N ALA A 28 13.42 8.51 -6.65
CA ALA A 28 14.74 8.06 -6.22
C ALA A 28 15.64 7.76 -7.43
N VAL A 29 15.07 7.12 -8.45
CA VAL A 29 15.82 6.83 -9.67
C VAL A 29 16.28 8.14 -10.33
N GLN A 30 15.40 9.14 -10.37
CA GLN A 30 15.76 10.43 -10.95
C GLN A 30 16.88 11.08 -10.18
N LYS A 31 16.84 11.06 -8.86
CA LYS A 31 17.89 11.64 -8.04
C LYS A 31 19.21 10.91 -8.21
N ALA A 32 19.16 9.60 -8.32
CA ALA A 32 20.36 8.82 -8.55
C ALA A 32 21.00 9.17 -9.89
N LYS A 33 20.17 9.39 -10.91
CA LYS A 33 20.67 9.78 -12.22
C LYS A 33 21.34 11.14 -12.19
N GLU A 34 20.90 12.01 -11.29
CA GLU A 34 21.51 13.32 -11.13
C GLU A 34 22.77 13.27 -10.26
N GLY A 35 23.07 12.12 -9.70
CA GLY A 35 24.22 11.97 -8.80
C GLY A 35 23.91 12.34 -7.37
N ASP A 36 22.67 12.64 -7.04
CA ASP A 36 22.28 13.02 -5.69
C ASP A 36 21.88 11.76 -4.92
N PHE A 37 22.88 11.02 -4.49
CA PHE A 37 22.64 9.71 -3.87
C PHE A 37 22.03 9.81 -2.47
N ASP A 38 22.31 10.88 -1.75
CA ASP A 38 21.71 11.07 -0.42
C ASP A 38 20.21 11.28 -0.56
N ALA A 39 19.79 12.10 -1.52
CA ALA A 39 18.35 12.31 -1.76
C ALA A 39 17.69 11.03 -2.25
N ALA A 40 18.37 10.27 -3.11
CA ALA A 40 17.85 9.00 -3.61
C ALA A 40 17.61 8.03 -2.47
N GLU A 41 18.57 7.95 -1.55
CA GLU A 41 18.48 7.04 -0.41
C GLU A 41 17.32 7.42 0.50
N GLU A 42 17.13 8.71 0.73
CA GLU A 42 16.02 9.18 1.55
C GLU A 42 14.68 8.86 0.91
N LEU A 43 14.58 9.01 -0.40
CA LEU A 43 13.34 8.70 -1.12
C LEU A 43 13.03 7.21 -1.09
N ILE A 44 14.06 6.36 -1.17
CA ILE A 44 13.85 4.92 -1.05
C ILE A 44 13.32 4.59 0.33
N LYS A 45 13.87 5.22 1.36
CA LYS A 45 13.42 5.00 2.72
C LYS A 45 11.95 5.41 2.87
N GLN A 46 11.58 6.55 2.32
CA GLN A 46 10.20 7.00 2.37
C GLN A 46 9.27 6.07 1.59
N GLY A 47 9.75 5.56 0.45
CA GLY A 47 8.98 4.61 -0.33
C GLY A 47 8.76 3.31 0.44
N ASP A 48 9.80 2.85 1.12
CA ASP A 48 9.69 1.63 1.92
C ASP A 48 8.71 1.81 3.07
N GLU A 49 8.69 2.97 3.69
CA GLU A 49 7.74 3.26 4.76
C GLU A 49 6.32 3.26 4.25
N ALA A 50 6.09 3.83 3.07
CA ALA A 50 4.76 3.86 2.47
C ALA A 50 4.33 2.45 2.08
N TYR A 51 5.24 1.68 1.51
CA TYR A 51 4.95 0.30 1.12
C TYR A 51 4.56 -0.53 2.35
N ASN A 52 5.32 -0.39 3.43
CA ASN A 52 5.04 -1.11 4.66
C ASN A 52 3.72 -0.68 5.28
N GLY A 53 3.37 0.61 5.17
CA GLY A 53 2.08 1.09 5.63
C GLY A 53 0.93 0.43 4.92
N GLY A 54 1.02 0.33 3.59
CA GLY A 54 0.00 -0.34 2.80
C GLY A 54 -0.09 -1.82 3.12
N HIS A 55 1.07 -2.46 3.30
CA HIS A 55 1.12 -3.87 3.64
C HIS A 55 0.45 -4.12 4.99
N ASP A 56 0.70 -3.25 5.97
CA ASP A 56 0.10 -3.40 7.30
C ASP A 56 -1.42 -3.26 7.24
N VAL A 57 -1.92 -2.32 6.44
CA VAL A 57 -3.36 -2.15 6.28
C VAL A 57 -3.97 -3.40 5.64
N HIS A 58 -3.29 -3.94 4.62
CA HIS A 58 -3.76 -5.14 3.94
C HIS A 58 -3.79 -6.33 4.89
N MET A 59 -2.74 -6.52 5.68
CA MET A 59 -2.69 -7.64 6.63
C MET A 59 -3.77 -7.50 7.69
N GLY A 60 -4.04 -6.27 8.14
CA GLY A 60 -5.11 -6.02 9.09
C GLY A 60 -6.47 -6.40 8.53
N LEU A 61 -6.69 -6.10 7.27
CA LEU A 61 -7.95 -6.42 6.61
C LEU A 61 -8.11 -7.93 6.45
N LEU A 62 -7.05 -8.61 6.05
CA LEU A 62 -7.09 -10.07 5.89
C LEU A 62 -7.38 -10.75 7.23
N LYS A 63 -6.77 -10.26 8.29
CA LYS A 63 -6.98 -10.81 9.61
C LYS A 63 -8.43 -10.61 10.06
N LYS A 64 -8.98 -9.46 9.76
CA LYS A 64 -10.35 -9.16 10.10
C LYS A 64 -11.31 -10.07 9.35
N GLU A 65 -11.04 -10.31 8.08
CA GLU A 65 -11.88 -11.18 7.27
C GLU A 65 -11.77 -12.63 7.71
N ALA A 66 -10.59 -13.07 8.07
CA ALA A 66 -10.39 -14.43 8.55
C ALA A 66 -11.14 -14.65 9.86
N ASN A 67 -11.11 -13.65 10.75
CA ASN A 67 -11.81 -13.77 12.02
C ASN A 67 -13.32 -13.70 11.85
N GLY A 68 -13.73 -12.87 10.96
CA GLY A 68 -15.14 -12.73 10.69
C GLY A 68 -15.68 -13.87 9.90
N GLU A 69 -14.92 -14.43 9.08
CA GLU A 69 -15.13 -15.52 8.37
C GLU A 69 -16.27 -15.64 7.70
N ARG A 70 -16.78 -14.92 7.18
CA ARG A 70 -17.87 -14.92 6.55
C ARG A 70 -17.99 -15.85 5.52
N ASN A 71 -17.85 -15.59 4.34
CA ASN A 71 -18.06 -16.50 3.27
C ASN A 71 -16.75 -16.72 2.58
N GLY A 72 -15.71 -16.16 3.04
CA GLY A 72 -14.39 -16.45 2.54
C GLY A 72 -14.03 -15.85 1.21
N GLU A 73 -14.79 -14.90 0.73
CA GLU A 73 -14.49 -14.29 -0.55
C GLU A 73 -13.82 -12.95 -0.38
N ALA A 74 -12.68 -12.76 -0.98
CA ALA A 74 -12.01 -11.49 -0.97
C ALA A 74 -12.61 -10.57 -2.02
N PRO A 75 -12.82 -9.29 -1.71
CA PRO A 75 -13.34 -8.35 -2.69
C PRO A 75 -12.36 -8.16 -3.83
N LEU A 76 -12.87 -7.99 -5.05
CA LEU A 76 -12.01 -7.78 -6.20
C LEU A 76 -11.16 -6.53 -6.08
N ILE A 77 -11.72 -5.48 -5.45
CA ILE A 77 -10.96 -4.25 -5.33
C ILE A 77 -9.74 -4.45 -4.43
N LEU A 78 -9.81 -5.36 -3.46
CA LEU A 78 -8.66 -5.65 -2.62
C LEU A 78 -7.57 -6.34 -3.44
N LEU A 79 -7.94 -7.25 -4.32
CA LEU A 79 -6.98 -7.92 -5.18
C LEU A 79 -6.28 -6.92 -6.10
N HIS A 80 -7.03 -5.95 -6.64
CA HIS A 80 -6.44 -4.93 -7.49
C HIS A 80 -5.51 -4.01 -6.71
N ALA A 81 -5.80 -3.74 -5.46
CA ALA A 81 -4.95 -2.88 -4.65
C ALA A 81 -3.57 -3.50 -4.43
N GLU A 82 -3.51 -4.83 -4.44
CA GLU A 82 -2.24 -5.52 -4.22
C GLU A 82 -1.41 -5.66 -5.49
N ASP A 83 -2.00 -5.47 -6.64
CA ASP A 83 -1.26 -5.51 -7.88
C ASP A 83 -0.43 -4.25 -8.03
#